data_e5ab9317d10cdb7f6c86700a19081561
#
_entry.id   e5ab9317d10cdb7f6c86700a19081561
#
_cell.length_a   1.000
_cell.length_b   1.000
_cell.length_c   1.000
_cell.angle_alpha   90.00
_cell.angle_beta   90.00
_cell.angle_gamma   90.00
#
_symmetry.space_group_name_H-M   'P 1'
#
loop_
_entity.id
_entity.type
_entity.pdbx_description
1 polymer ?
#
loop_
_entity_poly.entity_id
_entity_poly.type
_entity_poly.pdbx_seq_one_letter_code
_entity_poly.pdbx_strand_id
1 'polypeptide(L)'
;MMKKKLFDMFAELFGDSEGARFYFSPGRVNLIGEHTDYNGGHVFPCALTLGTYGAARKREDNKIHFYSMNLDSFDVVEASLDDLTNKKEYNWANYPLGVVWAFKEKGHTITSGFDMVIWGNIPNGSGLSSSASLEVLTGVILTDLFEIKDLSMTDLALIGQYSENNFNGCNCGIMDQFAVAMGKKDHAIFLDTSDLSYEYAPCVLDGAKIVITNSKVKHSLVDSAYNDRRNECAAALKALQSELDIQALGDLTPEEFEAHKSLIKDEIQLQRAKHAVYENQRTIDAVTALKAGDIESFGKLMNQSHISLRDDYDVSCEEIDILVDLAWKIPGVLGSRITGGGFGGCTVSIVKNESVDTFIETIGNLEKVGHEAEFYTVDIGDGASRLD
;
A
#
# COMPACT_ATOMS: atom_id res chain seq x y z
N MET A 1 10.94 -0.37 -23.68
CA MET A 1 10.09 -1.50 -24.14
C MET A 1 8.62 -1.29 -23.74
N MET A 2 8.31 -0.94 -22.48
CA MET A 2 6.91 -0.75 -22.00
C MET A 2 6.19 0.43 -22.64
N LYS A 3 6.83 1.61 -22.72
CA LYS A 3 6.27 2.79 -23.42
C LYS A 3 5.73 2.43 -24.81
N LYS A 4 6.54 1.71 -25.62
CA LYS A 4 6.11 1.31 -26.96
C LYS A 4 4.86 0.43 -26.93
N LYS A 5 4.79 -0.57 -26.04
CA LYS A 5 3.62 -1.46 -25.93
C LYS A 5 2.34 -0.71 -25.59
N LEU A 6 2.42 0.23 -24.62
CA LEU A 6 1.27 1.06 -24.24
C LEU A 6 0.82 1.98 -25.37
N PHE A 7 1.77 2.60 -26.09
CA PHE A 7 1.45 3.49 -27.19
C PHE A 7 0.92 2.75 -28.43
N ASP A 8 1.42 1.54 -28.72
CA ASP A 8 0.86 0.68 -29.77
C ASP A 8 -0.59 0.31 -29.45
N MET A 9 -0.89 -0.12 -28.20
CA MET A 9 -2.25 -0.41 -27.75
C MET A 9 -3.15 0.84 -27.75
N PHE A 10 -2.61 1.97 -27.30
CA PHE A 10 -3.33 3.24 -27.32
C PHE A 10 -3.76 3.63 -28.74
N ALA A 11 -2.86 3.48 -29.72
CA ALA A 11 -3.16 3.74 -31.12
C ALA A 11 -4.17 2.75 -31.71
N GLU A 12 -4.11 1.48 -31.31
CA GLU A 12 -5.07 0.46 -31.73
C GLU A 12 -6.49 0.78 -31.23
N LEU A 13 -6.63 1.23 -30.01
CA LEU A 13 -7.95 1.53 -29.39
C LEU A 13 -8.51 2.87 -29.81
N PHE A 14 -7.65 3.90 -29.96
CA PHE A 14 -8.09 5.30 -30.11
C PHE A 14 -7.61 5.95 -31.42
N GLY A 15 -7.15 5.14 -32.37
CA GLY A 15 -6.79 5.54 -33.75
C GLY A 15 -5.34 5.99 -33.93
N ASP A 16 -4.75 6.67 -32.96
CA ASP A 16 -3.34 7.06 -32.91
C ASP A 16 -2.89 7.30 -31.47
N SER A 17 -1.59 7.52 -31.28
CA SER A 17 -0.99 7.87 -29.97
C SER A 17 -0.38 9.28 -29.96
N GLU A 18 -0.72 10.14 -30.93
CA GLU A 18 -0.24 11.52 -30.96
C GLU A 18 -0.79 12.29 -29.75
N GLY A 19 0.09 13.01 -29.05
CA GLY A 19 -0.27 13.76 -27.83
C GLY A 19 -0.44 12.90 -26.58
N ALA A 20 -0.38 11.57 -26.66
CA ALA A 20 -0.38 10.73 -25.48
C ALA A 20 0.93 10.91 -24.67
N ARG A 21 0.82 10.96 -23.35
CA ARG A 21 1.92 11.11 -22.39
C ARG A 21 2.12 9.83 -21.62
N PHE A 22 3.35 9.59 -21.12
CA PHE A 22 3.73 8.35 -20.48
C PHE A 22 4.03 8.56 -19.00
N TYR A 23 3.43 7.70 -18.14
CA TYR A 23 3.47 7.84 -16.68
C TYR A 23 3.80 6.51 -16.01
N PHE A 24 4.27 6.60 -14.77
CA PHE A 24 4.48 5.46 -13.88
C PHE A 24 4.04 5.81 -12.46
N SER A 25 3.50 4.83 -11.77
CA SER A 25 3.20 4.89 -10.36
C SER A 25 3.61 3.57 -9.71
N PRO A 26 4.43 3.58 -8.64
CA PRO A 26 4.90 2.36 -8.00
C PRO A 26 3.81 1.67 -7.19
N GLY A 27 4.04 0.39 -6.86
CA GLY A 27 3.46 -0.22 -5.67
C GLY A 27 4.30 0.13 -4.44
N ARG A 28 3.88 -0.35 -3.28
CA ARG A 28 4.64 -0.18 -2.03
C ARG A 28 4.75 -1.48 -1.25
N VAL A 29 5.76 -1.58 -0.41
CA VAL A 29 5.79 -2.49 0.72
C VAL A 29 5.94 -1.69 2.00
N ASN A 30 5.23 -2.09 3.06
CA ASN A 30 5.48 -1.53 4.38
C ASN A 30 6.47 -2.42 5.12
N LEU A 31 7.62 -1.87 5.51
CA LEU A 31 8.68 -2.62 6.18
C LEU A 31 8.30 -2.95 7.62
N ILE A 32 7.62 -2.03 8.31
CA ILE A 32 7.09 -2.18 9.67
C ILE A 32 6.08 -1.06 9.96
N GLY A 33 5.17 -1.25 10.94
CA GLY A 33 4.12 -0.28 11.28
C GLY A 33 2.80 -0.58 10.59
N GLU A 34 2.39 -1.86 10.56
CA GLU A 34 1.11 -2.23 10.00
C GLU A 34 -0.05 -1.87 10.93
N HIS A 35 -1.14 -1.37 10.32
CA HIS A 35 -2.38 -0.97 11.01
C HIS A 35 -2.22 0.17 12.02
N THR A 36 -1.12 0.92 11.96
CA THR A 36 -0.90 2.11 12.78
C THR A 36 -1.41 3.39 12.13
N ASP A 37 -1.52 3.44 10.81
CA ASP A 37 -1.84 4.64 10.03
C ASP A 37 -3.25 5.20 10.27
N TYR A 38 -4.22 4.40 10.58
CA TYR A 38 -5.57 4.87 10.99
C TYR A 38 -5.72 4.95 12.51
N ASN A 39 -4.65 4.66 13.25
CA ASN A 39 -4.55 4.79 14.70
C ASN A 39 -3.65 5.97 15.12
N GLY A 40 -3.26 6.85 14.19
CA GLY A 40 -2.42 8.02 14.43
C GLY A 40 -0.98 7.67 14.81
N GLY A 41 -0.49 6.52 14.38
CA GLY A 41 0.88 6.07 14.63
C GLY A 41 1.80 6.24 13.42
N HIS A 42 3.01 5.73 13.56
CA HIS A 42 4.03 5.77 12.52
C HIS A 42 3.97 4.54 11.61
N VAL A 43 4.28 4.75 10.34
CA VAL A 43 4.49 3.69 9.33
C VAL A 43 5.86 3.87 8.67
N PHE A 44 6.39 2.78 8.11
CA PHE A 44 7.70 2.79 7.47
C PHE A 44 7.70 2.10 6.10
N PRO A 45 6.89 2.59 5.14
CA PRO A 45 6.82 2.03 3.80
C PRO A 45 7.95 2.52 2.90
N CYS A 46 8.15 1.76 1.80
CA CYS A 46 8.93 2.21 0.65
C CYS A 46 8.22 1.91 -0.66
N ALA A 47 8.43 2.77 -1.66
CA ALA A 47 7.98 2.55 -3.02
C ALA A 47 8.82 1.47 -3.71
N LEU A 48 8.20 0.68 -4.56
CA LEU A 48 8.85 -0.41 -5.27
C LEU A 48 9.16 -0.03 -6.72
N THR A 49 10.06 -0.78 -7.36
CA THR A 49 10.26 -0.69 -8.80
C THR A 49 9.17 -1.43 -9.61
N LEU A 50 8.31 -2.19 -8.92
CA LEU A 50 7.06 -2.73 -9.46
C LEU A 50 5.99 -1.63 -9.40
N GLY A 51 5.15 -1.54 -10.44
CA GLY A 51 4.14 -0.47 -10.48
C GLY A 51 3.19 -0.57 -11.65
N THR A 52 2.40 0.48 -11.82
CA THR A 52 1.45 0.66 -12.91
C THR A 52 1.97 1.72 -13.87
N TYR A 53 2.10 1.37 -15.14
CA TYR A 53 2.41 2.29 -16.23
C TYR A 53 1.12 2.77 -16.88
N GLY A 54 1.07 4.03 -17.29
CA GLY A 54 -0.08 4.62 -17.96
C GLY A 54 0.33 5.39 -19.21
N ALA A 55 -0.52 5.32 -20.24
CA ALA A 55 -0.52 6.25 -21.35
C ALA A 55 -1.87 6.99 -21.35
N ALA A 56 -1.85 8.32 -21.42
CA ALA A 56 -3.07 9.10 -21.38
C ALA A 56 -3.02 10.32 -22.27
N ARG A 57 -4.19 10.70 -22.81
CA ARG A 57 -4.37 11.85 -23.70
C ARG A 57 -5.72 12.53 -23.42
N LYS A 58 -5.72 13.86 -23.43
CA LYS A 58 -6.92 14.69 -23.36
C LYS A 58 -7.83 14.45 -24.56
N ARG A 59 -9.14 14.50 -24.33
CA ARG A 59 -10.18 14.49 -25.37
C ARG A 59 -10.79 15.89 -25.53
N GLU A 60 -11.61 16.07 -26.56
CA GLU A 60 -12.37 17.30 -26.78
C GLU A 60 -13.82 17.20 -26.27
N ASP A 61 -14.27 16.00 -25.90
CA ASP A 61 -15.60 15.71 -25.35
C ASP A 61 -15.54 15.38 -23.85
N ASN A 62 -16.69 15.04 -23.24
CA ASN A 62 -16.81 14.70 -21.82
C ASN A 62 -16.62 13.19 -21.52
N LYS A 63 -16.25 12.37 -22.54
CA LYS A 63 -16.08 10.94 -22.35
C LYS A 63 -14.74 10.62 -21.70
N ILE A 64 -14.73 9.62 -20.83
CA ILE A 64 -13.54 9.07 -20.19
C ILE A 64 -13.44 7.61 -20.60
N HIS A 65 -12.31 7.22 -21.19
CA HIS A 65 -12.06 5.84 -21.57
C HIS A 65 -10.92 5.26 -20.72
N PHE A 66 -11.18 4.10 -20.14
CA PHE A 66 -10.20 3.31 -19.41
C PHE A 66 -10.01 1.95 -20.06
N TYR A 67 -8.77 1.55 -20.27
CA TYR A 67 -8.41 0.20 -20.73
C TYR A 67 -7.22 -0.34 -19.96
N SER A 68 -7.32 -1.61 -19.53
CA SER A 68 -6.23 -2.31 -18.85
C SER A 68 -5.71 -3.47 -19.68
N MET A 69 -4.43 -3.43 -20.02
CA MET A 69 -3.75 -4.51 -20.75
C MET A 69 -3.52 -5.78 -19.88
N ASN A 70 -3.88 -5.74 -18.60
CA ASN A 70 -3.78 -6.89 -17.70
C ASN A 70 -5.06 -7.73 -17.66
N LEU A 71 -6.15 -7.24 -18.23
CA LEU A 71 -7.49 -7.82 -18.09
C LEU A 71 -8.12 -8.07 -19.47
N ASP A 72 -7.72 -9.16 -20.11
CA ASP A 72 -8.17 -9.55 -21.47
C ASP A 72 -9.68 -9.74 -21.60
N SER A 73 -10.40 -9.86 -20.48
CA SER A 73 -11.86 -10.05 -20.44
C SER A 73 -12.67 -8.75 -20.37
N PHE A 74 -12.00 -7.61 -20.30
CA PHE A 74 -12.66 -6.31 -20.25
C PHE A 74 -12.36 -5.50 -21.51
N ASP A 75 -13.40 -5.03 -22.16
CA ASP A 75 -13.30 -4.02 -23.21
C ASP A 75 -12.97 -2.63 -22.62
N VAL A 76 -12.86 -1.63 -23.48
CA VAL A 76 -12.75 -0.22 -23.06
C VAL A 76 -13.95 0.15 -22.17
N VAL A 77 -13.69 0.55 -20.95
CA VAL A 77 -14.72 1.11 -20.06
C VAL A 77 -14.94 2.57 -20.44
N GLU A 78 -16.14 2.90 -20.87
CA GLU A 78 -16.57 4.27 -21.16
C GLU A 78 -17.33 4.84 -19.96
N ALA A 79 -16.83 5.94 -19.41
CA ALA A 79 -17.50 6.77 -18.39
C ALA A 79 -17.68 8.21 -18.92
N SER A 80 -18.30 9.09 -18.15
CA SER A 80 -18.51 10.47 -18.52
C SER A 80 -18.24 11.41 -17.36
N LEU A 81 -17.70 12.60 -17.63
CA LEU A 81 -17.60 13.69 -16.65
C LEU A 81 -18.96 14.18 -16.15
N ASP A 82 -20.03 13.88 -16.89
CA ASP A 82 -21.39 14.25 -16.51
C ASP A 82 -22.03 13.24 -15.53
N ASP A 83 -21.47 12.02 -15.44
CA ASP A 83 -21.94 10.96 -14.54
C ASP A 83 -20.73 10.21 -13.92
N LEU A 84 -20.24 10.71 -12.81
CA LEU A 84 -19.16 10.13 -12.02
C LEU A 84 -19.71 9.23 -10.90
N THR A 85 -20.49 8.21 -11.27
CA THR A 85 -21.10 7.27 -10.32
C THR A 85 -20.31 5.96 -10.30
N ASN A 86 -20.06 5.41 -9.10
CA ASN A 86 -19.51 4.07 -8.95
C ASN A 86 -20.50 3.04 -9.49
N LYS A 87 -20.07 2.23 -10.45
CA LYS A 87 -20.88 1.18 -11.08
C LYS A 87 -20.19 -0.16 -11.00
N LYS A 88 -20.93 -1.19 -10.63
CA LYS A 88 -20.38 -2.54 -10.49
C LYS A 88 -19.73 -3.06 -11.79
N GLU A 89 -20.31 -2.72 -12.94
CA GLU A 89 -19.81 -3.09 -14.27
C GLU A 89 -18.48 -2.44 -14.63
N TYR A 90 -18.12 -1.32 -14.03
CA TYR A 90 -16.83 -0.66 -14.23
C TYR A 90 -15.67 -1.39 -13.54
N ASN A 91 -15.96 -2.23 -12.54
CA ASN A 91 -14.99 -3.05 -11.83
C ASN A 91 -13.75 -2.22 -11.40
N TRP A 92 -12.57 -2.56 -11.91
CA TRP A 92 -11.31 -1.88 -11.61
C TRP A 92 -11.29 -0.38 -12.03
N ALA A 93 -12.09 -0.02 -13.04
CA ALA A 93 -12.14 1.36 -13.52
C ALA A 93 -12.82 2.33 -12.54
N ASN A 94 -13.48 1.80 -11.49
CA ASN A 94 -13.99 2.63 -10.40
C ASN A 94 -12.85 3.32 -9.60
N TYR A 95 -11.64 2.74 -9.54
CA TYR A 95 -10.51 3.39 -8.86
C TYR A 95 -10.09 4.69 -9.56
N PRO A 96 -9.74 4.71 -10.86
CA PRO A 96 -9.41 5.96 -11.53
C PRO A 96 -10.62 6.89 -11.66
N LEU A 97 -11.85 6.37 -11.85
CA LEU A 97 -13.06 7.18 -11.89
C LEU A 97 -13.31 7.90 -10.56
N GLY A 98 -13.09 7.22 -9.45
CA GLY A 98 -13.19 7.80 -8.10
C GLY A 98 -12.21 8.95 -7.87
N VAL A 99 -11.01 8.88 -8.44
CA VAL A 99 -10.05 9.99 -8.39
C VAL A 99 -10.57 11.19 -9.20
N VAL A 100 -11.13 10.98 -10.40
CA VAL A 100 -11.77 12.05 -11.17
C VAL A 100 -12.90 12.70 -10.37
N TRP A 101 -13.74 11.88 -9.73
CA TRP A 101 -14.79 12.35 -8.83
C TRP A 101 -14.22 13.17 -7.67
N ALA A 102 -13.19 12.66 -6.99
CA ALA A 102 -12.57 13.32 -5.85
C ALA A 102 -11.94 14.67 -6.22
N PHE A 103 -11.30 14.80 -7.39
CA PHE A 103 -10.80 16.07 -7.90
C PHE A 103 -11.95 17.10 -8.02
N LYS A 104 -13.09 16.72 -8.59
CA LYS A 104 -14.25 17.62 -8.71
C LYS A 104 -14.84 17.99 -7.34
N GLU A 105 -14.97 17.04 -6.43
CA GLU A 105 -15.44 17.30 -5.05
C GLU A 105 -14.53 18.28 -4.29
N LYS A 106 -13.22 18.23 -4.56
CA LYS A 106 -12.22 19.17 -3.98
C LYS A 106 -12.14 20.50 -4.75
N GLY A 107 -12.97 20.71 -5.77
CA GLY A 107 -13.06 21.98 -6.51
C GLY A 107 -12.06 22.13 -7.66
N HIS A 108 -11.36 21.08 -8.05
CA HIS A 108 -10.46 21.12 -9.20
C HIS A 108 -11.22 20.93 -10.50
N THR A 109 -10.88 21.75 -11.51
CA THR A 109 -11.60 21.75 -12.79
C THR A 109 -10.95 20.78 -13.77
N ILE A 110 -11.72 19.78 -14.22
CA ILE A 110 -11.38 18.89 -15.33
C ILE A 110 -12.26 19.31 -16.51
N THR A 111 -11.64 19.93 -17.52
CA THR A 111 -12.34 20.67 -18.59
C THR A 111 -12.84 19.79 -19.72
N SER A 112 -12.34 18.56 -19.86
CA SER A 112 -12.77 17.59 -20.87
C SER A 112 -12.45 16.17 -20.40
N GLY A 113 -12.96 15.17 -21.11
CA GLY A 113 -12.57 13.78 -20.88
C GLY A 113 -11.14 13.47 -21.32
N PHE A 114 -10.77 12.22 -21.16
CA PHE A 114 -9.44 11.70 -21.54
C PHE A 114 -9.50 10.21 -21.86
N ASP A 115 -8.55 9.74 -22.66
CA ASP A 115 -8.28 8.33 -22.90
C ASP A 115 -7.10 7.87 -22.01
N MET A 116 -7.20 6.69 -21.41
CA MET A 116 -6.18 6.12 -20.54
C MET A 116 -6.02 4.62 -20.78
N VAL A 117 -4.81 4.19 -21.09
CA VAL A 117 -4.40 2.78 -21.19
C VAL A 117 -3.40 2.49 -20.10
N ILE A 118 -3.58 1.41 -19.34
CA ILE A 118 -2.67 1.01 -18.28
C ILE A 118 -2.13 -0.40 -18.49
N TRP A 119 -0.96 -0.63 -17.90
CA TRP A 119 -0.37 -1.95 -17.67
C TRP A 119 0.40 -1.94 -16.36
N GLY A 120 0.21 -2.97 -15.52
CA GLY A 120 0.91 -3.11 -14.25
C GLY A 120 1.63 -4.45 -14.10
N ASN A 121 2.69 -4.46 -13.30
CA ASN A 121 3.39 -5.67 -12.87
C ASN A 121 3.32 -5.89 -11.35
N ILE A 122 2.44 -5.16 -10.67
CA ILE A 122 2.09 -5.47 -9.29
C ILE A 122 1.19 -6.71 -9.31
N PRO A 123 1.52 -7.77 -8.56
CA PRO A 123 0.67 -8.96 -8.50
C PRO A 123 -0.72 -8.64 -7.96
N ASN A 124 -1.76 -9.11 -8.63
CA ASN A 124 -3.14 -8.85 -8.23
C ASN A 124 -3.47 -9.47 -6.87
N GLY A 125 -4.01 -8.66 -5.95
CA GLY A 125 -4.42 -9.10 -4.62
C GLY A 125 -3.26 -9.52 -3.72
N SER A 126 -2.07 -9.02 -3.99
CA SER A 126 -0.86 -9.31 -3.22
C SER A 126 -0.68 -8.43 -1.97
N GLY A 127 -1.53 -7.44 -1.76
CA GLY A 127 -1.33 -6.46 -0.68
C GLY A 127 -0.21 -5.45 -0.94
N LEU A 128 0.27 -5.32 -2.19
CA LEU A 128 1.31 -4.36 -2.59
C LEU A 128 0.74 -3.04 -3.15
N SER A 129 -0.50 -2.72 -2.81
CA SER A 129 -1.21 -1.46 -3.11
C SER A 129 -1.38 -1.14 -4.60
N SER A 130 -1.91 -2.10 -5.37
CA SER A 130 -2.27 -1.85 -6.77
C SER A 130 -3.37 -0.79 -6.92
N SER A 131 -4.32 -0.68 -5.97
CA SER A 131 -5.34 0.37 -5.94
C SER A 131 -4.71 1.75 -5.79
N ALA A 132 -3.91 1.96 -4.73
CA ALA A 132 -3.23 3.24 -4.49
C ALA A 132 -2.28 3.62 -5.64
N SER A 133 -1.58 2.62 -6.23
CA SER A 133 -0.76 2.84 -7.44
C SER A 133 -1.59 3.44 -8.58
N LEU A 134 -2.78 2.89 -8.83
CA LEU A 134 -3.67 3.36 -9.89
C LEU A 134 -4.32 4.71 -9.55
N GLU A 135 -4.68 4.94 -8.29
CA GLU A 135 -5.26 6.20 -7.82
C GLU A 135 -4.26 7.35 -7.96
N VAL A 136 -3.04 7.17 -7.45
CA VAL A 136 -2.00 8.20 -7.55
C VAL A 136 -1.55 8.41 -8.99
N LEU A 137 -1.44 7.33 -9.80
CA LEU A 137 -1.20 7.44 -11.25
C LEU A 137 -2.22 8.35 -11.91
N THR A 138 -3.50 8.14 -11.60
CA THR A 138 -4.60 8.95 -12.15
C THR A 138 -4.50 10.40 -11.69
N GLY A 139 -4.18 10.64 -10.42
CA GLY A 139 -3.93 11.98 -9.88
C GLY A 139 -2.81 12.71 -10.64
N VAL A 140 -1.67 12.04 -10.87
CA VAL A 140 -0.56 12.60 -11.66
C VAL A 140 -0.97 12.89 -13.10
N ILE A 141 -1.71 11.98 -13.73
CA ILE A 141 -2.24 12.16 -15.09
C ILE A 141 -3.15 13.39 -15.18
N LEU A 142 -4.11 13.51 -14.26
CA LEU A 142 -5.05 14.63 -14.24
C LEU A 142 -4.33 15.97 -14.01
N THR A 143 -3.41 16.00 -13.06
CA THR A 143 -2.62 17.19 -12.75
C THR A 143 -1.81 17.66 -13.96
N ASP A 144 -1.18 16.74 -14.68
CA ASP A 144 -0.38 17.06 -15.86
C ASP A 144 -1.25 17.39 -17.10
N LEU A 145 -2.27 16.59 -17.40
CA LEU A 145 -3.15 16.83 -18.55
C LEU A 145 -3.94 18.15 -18.44
N PHE A 146 -4.42 18.50 -17.26
CA PHE A 146 -5.26 19.68 -17.05
C PHE A 146 -4.49 20.85 -16.44
N GLU A 147 -3.15 20.76 -16.36
CA GLU A 147 -2.25 21.83 -15.90
C GLU A 147 -2.61 22.37 -14.52
N ILE A 148 -3.03 21.51 -13.60
CA ILE A 148 -3.37 21.86 -12.22
C ILE A 148 -2.05 22.00 -11.43
N LYS A 149 -1.67 23.25 -11.07
CA LYS A 149 -0.31 23.56 -10.56
C LYS A 149 -0.21 23.69 -9.05
N ASP A 150 -1.30 23.72 -8.35
CA ASP A 150 -1.44 24.00 -6.92
C ASP A 150 -1.63 22.74 -6.06
N LEU A 151 -1.37 21.56 -6.63
CA LEU A 151 -1.40 20.28 -5.92
C LEU A 151 0.02 19.72 -5.75
N SER A 152 0.37 19.44 -4.50
CA SER A 152 1.57 18.66 -4.15
C SER A 152 1.32 17.16 -4.27
N MET A 153 2.37 16.34 -4.21
CA MET A 153 2.23 14.89 -4.17
C MET A 153 1.51 14.41 -2.90
N THR A 154 1.66 15.11 -1.78
CA THR A 154 0.88 14.85 -0.56
C THR A 154 -0.62 15.09 -0.80
N ASP A 155 -0.98 16.15 -1.53
CA ASP A 155 -2.39 16.41 -1.88
C ASP A 155 -2.94 15.29 -2.77
N LEU A 156 -2.15 14.78 -3.72
CA LEU A 156 -2.54 13.65 -4.55
C LEU A 156 -2.75 12.36 -3.73
N ALA A 157 -1.91 12.11 -2.73
CA ALA A 157 -2.11 11.00 -1.79
C ALA A 157 -3.42 11.14 -1.01
N LEU A 158 -3.72 12.34 -0.49
CA LEU A 158 -4.97 12.64 0.22
C LEU A 158 -6.21 12.53 -0.68
N ILE A 159 -6.11 12.94 -1.94
CA ILE A 159 -7.20 12.78 -2.92
C ILE A 159 -7.42 11.31 -3.25
N GLY A 160 -6.35 10.52 -3.43
CA GLY A 160 -6.45 9.07 -3.63
C GLY A 160 -7.13 8.37 -2.45
N GLN A 161 -6.69 8.63 -1.21
CA GLN A 161 -7.33 8.12 -0.02
C GLN A 161 -8.81 8.55 0.09
N TYR A 162 -9.11 9.80 -0.20
CA TYR A 162 -10.48 10.31 -0.19
C TYR A 162 -11.37 9.58 -1.19
N SER A 163 -10.85 9.29 -2.39
CA SER A 163 -11.50 8.47 -3.40
C SER A 163 -11.76 7.04 -2.90
N GLU A 164 -10.75 6.38 -2.34
CA GLU A 164 -10.89 5.01 -1.85
C GLU A 164 -11.92 4.90 -0.73
N ASN A 165 -11.90 5.85 0.22
CA ASN A 165 -12.80 5.84 1.36
C ASN A 165 -14.26 6.20 0.99
N ASN A 166 -14.47 7.20 0.13
CA ASN A 166 -15.80 7.76 -0.09
C ASN A 166 -16.46 7.32 -1.40
N PHE A 167 -15.67 6.93 -2.41
CA PHE A 167 -16.18 6.47 -3.69
C PHE A 167 -16.17 4.94 -3.79
N ASN A 168 -15.09 4.29 -3.34
CA ASN A 168 -14.93 2.84 -3.38
C ASN A 168 -15.39 2.14 -2.08
N GLY A 169 -15.53 2.87 -0.96
CA GLY A 169 -16.07 2.36 0.30
C GLY A 169 -15.09 1.55 1.16
N CYS A 170 -13.80 1.63 0.87
CA CYS A 170 -12.75 1.03 1.70
C CYS A 170 -12.19 2.08 2.69
N ASN A 171 -12.42 1.92 3.98
CA ASN A 171 -11.95 2.87 5.00
C ASN A 171 -10.46 2.70 5.31
N CYS A 172 -9.57 2.87 4.32
CA CYS A 172 -8.14 2.75 4.50
C CYS A 172 -7.51 3.95 5.23
N GLY A 173 -6.30 3.75 5.80
CA GLY A 173 -5.42 4.82 6.22
C GLY A 173 -4.73 5.49 5.03
N ILE A 174 -3.76 6.38 5.31
CA ILE A 174 -3.08 7.17 4.26
C ILE A 174 -1.82 6.50 3.72
N MET A 175 -1.29 5.50 4.40
CA MET A 175 0.03 4.92 4.15
C MET A 175 0.28 4.58 2.68
N ASP A 176 -0.69 3.92 2.06
CA ASP A 176 -0.52 3.35 0.72
C ASP A 176 -0.36 4.43 -0.34
N GLN A 177 -1.29 5.37 -0.38
CA GLN A 177 -1.24 6.48 -1.31
C GLN A 177 -0.05 7.41 -1.04
N PHE A 178 0.30 7.61 0.24
CA PHE A 178 1.44 8.42 0.61
C PHE A 178 2.77 7.81 0.16
N ALA A 179 2.96 6.52 0.40
CA ALA A 179 4.17 5.80 -0.02
C ALA A 179 4.35 5.80 -1.54
N VAL A 180 3.25 5.60 -2.28
CA VAL A 180 3.23 5.61 -3.75
C VAL A 180 3.52 7.01 -4.31
N ALA A 181 2.94 8.04 -3.70
CA ALA A 181 3.13 9.42 -4.15
C ALA A 181 4.54 9.95 -3.81
N MET A 182 4.98 9.71 -2.58
CA MET A 182 6.18 10.33 -2.00
C MET A 182 7.42 9.44 -2.06
N GLY A 183 7.37 8.29 -2.72
CA GLY A 183 8.50 7.38 -2.84
C GLY A 183 9.78 8.07 -3.30
N LYS A 184 10.91 7.63 -2.75
CA LYS A 184 12.24 8.09 -3.13
C LYS A 184 13.18 6.91 -3.21
N LYS A 185 13.90 6.81 -4.33
CA LYS A 185 14.85 5.74 -4.56
C LYS A 185 15.81 5.55 -3.38
N ASP A 186 16.03 4.30 -3.01
CA ASP A 186 16.92 3.87 -1.93
C ASP A 186 16.54 4.43 -0.53
N HIS A 187 15.29 4.90 -0.35
CA HIS A 187 14.79 5.41 0.94
C HIS A 187 13.43 4.81 1.28
N ALA A 188 13.24 4.53 2.55
CA ALA A 188 11.93 4.33 3.13
C ALA A 188 11.42 5.65 3.74
N ILE A 189 10.11 5.74 3.91
CA ILE A 189 9.44 6.94 4.42
C ILE A 189 9.03 6.65 5.87
N PHE A 190 9.63 7.34 6.83
CA PHE A 190 9.14 7.36 8.20
C PHE A 190 8.08 8.43 8.30
N LEU A 191 6.82 8.03 8.32
CA LEU A 191 5.66 8.90 8.29
C LEU A 191 4.92 8.84 9.63
N ASP A 192 4.72 9.99 10.26
CA ASP A 192 3.75 10.18 11.32
C ASP A 192 2.37 10.45 10.69
N THR A 193 1.42 9.56 10.89
CA THR A 193 0.11 9.66 10.25
C THR A 193 -0.85 10.59 10.99
N SER A 194 -0.47 11.11 12.15
CA SER A 194 -1.27 12.06 12.94
C SER A 194 -1.26 13.46 12.33
N ASP A 195 -0.10 13.90 11.78
CA ASP A 195 0.10 15.23 11.20
C ASP A 195 0.70 15.23 9.79
N LEU A 196 0.98 14.05 9.24
CA LEU A 196 1.63 13.79 7.94
C LEU A 196 3.07 14.33 7.87
N SER A 197 3.71 14.57 8.99
CA SER A 197 5.14 14.84 9.02
C SER A 197 5.92 13.57 8.65
N TYR A 198 6.97 13.72 7.85
CA TYR A 198 7.74 12.57 7.40
C TYR A 198 9.22 12.90 7.21
N GLU A 199 10.03 11.86 7.25
CA GLU A 199 11.43 11.93 6.87
C GLU A 199 11.81 10.75 5.97
N TYR A 200 12.77 10.96 5.10
CA TYR A 200 13.37 9.90 4.31
C TYR A 200 14.52 9.24 5.09
N ALA A 201 14.35 7.99 5.43
CA ALA A 201 15.43 7.19 6.01
C ALA A 201 16.12 6.39 4.91
N PRO A 202 17.46 6.51 4.74
CA PRO A 202 18.18 5.66 3.81
C PRO A 202 17.91 4.19 4.12
N CYS A 203 17.47 3.44 3.11
CA CYS A 203 17.21 2.02 3.22
C CYS A 203 18.16 1.25 2.29
N VAL A 204 19.45 1.42 2.55
CA VAL A 204 20.52 0.68 1.87
C VAL A 204 20.83 -0.55 2.72
N LEU A 205 20.37 -1.70 2.26
CA LEU A 205 20.55 -2.98 2.96
C LEU A 205 21.87 -3.61 2.48
N ASP A 206 23.01 -3.15 3.04
CA ASP A 206 24.32 -3.67 2.68
C ASP A 206 24.41 -5.20 2.87
N GLY A 207 24.60 -5.91 1.76
CA GLY A 207 24.69 -7.37 1.75
C GLY A 207 23.36 -8.12 1.92
N ALA A 208 22.21 -7.43 1.88
CA ALA A 208 20.89 -8.04 1.96
C ALA A 208 19.92 -7.45 0.92
N LYS A 209 18.79 -8.12 0.72
CA LYS A 209 17.70 -7.71 -0.19
C LYS A 209 16.34 -7.83 0.47
N ILE A 210 15.40 -7.05 -0.04
CA ILE A 210 13.99 -7.23 0.23
C ILE A 210 13.46 -8.32 -0.69
N VAL A 211 12.93 -9.39 -0.11
CA VAL A 211 12.25 -10.45 -0.83
C VAL A 211 10.78 -10.47 -0.41
N ILE A 212 9.90 -10.27 -1.37
CA ILE A 212 8.46 -10.38 -1.17
C ILE A 212 8.03 -11.77 -1.61
N THR A 213 7.31 -12.48 -0.77
CA THR A 213 6.70 -13.77 -1.09
C THR A 213 5.19 -13.61 -1.17
N ASN A 214 4.63 -13.72 -2.37
CA ASN A 214 3.18 -13.75 -2.58
C ASN A 214 2.66 -15.17 -2.34
N SER A 215 1.89 -15.36 -1.28
CA SER A 215 1.30 -16.66 -0.92
C SER A 215 0.21 -17.11 -1.88
N LYS A 216 -0.35 -16.20 -2.69
CA LYS A 216 -1.55 -16.38 -3.52
C LYS A 216 -2.82 -16.74 -2.75
N VAL A 217 -2.75 -16.75 -1.43
CA VAL A 217 -3.92 -16.98 -0.58
C VAL A 217 -4.77 -15.70 -0.55
N LYS A 218 -6.06 -15.88 -0.87
CA LYS A 218 -7.06 -14.79 -0.82
C LYS A 218 -8.23 -15.27 0.03
N HIS A 219 -8.60 -14.47 1.01
CA HIS A 219 -9.81 -14.70 1.79
C HIS A 219 -10.94 -13.79 1.31
N SER A 220 -12.15 -14.32 1.19
CA SER A 220 -13.30 -13.62 0.60
C SER A 220 -13.90 -12.51 1.48
N LEU A 221 -13.43 -12.35 2.71
CA LEU A 221 -13.98 -11.41 3.72
C LEU A 221 -12.95 -10.36 4.18
N VAL A 222 -11.91 -10.10 3.39
CA VAL A 222 -10.81 -9.19 3.78
C VAL A 222 -11.34 -7.80 4.15
N ASP A 223 -12.20 -7.20 3.30
CA ASP A 223 -12.69 -5.83 3.52
C ASP A 223 -13.54 -5.70 4.79
N SER A 224 -14.38 -6.69 5.09
CA SER A 224 -15.18 -6.68 6.32
C SER A 224 -14.31 -6.85 7.56
N ALA A 225 -13.37 -7.79 7.54
CA ALA A 225 -12.47 -8.05 8.65
C ALA A 225 -11.52 -6.86 8.92
N TYR A 226 -11.05 -6.20 7.86
CA TYR A 226 -10.26 -4.96 8.01
C TYR A 226 -11.06 -3.85 8.71
N ASN A 227 -12.31 -3.62 8.30
CA ASN A 227 -13.18 -2.65 8.94
C ASN A 227 -13.50 -3.02 10.40
N ASP A 228 -13.61 -4.32 10.73
CA ASP A 228 -13.80 -4.78 12.11
C ASP A 228 -12.60 -4.41 12.99
N ARG A 229 -11.37 -4.62 12.52
CA ARG A 229 -10.14 -4.21 13.24
C ARG A 229 -10.13 -2.72 13.54
N ARG A 230 -10.53 -1.90 12.56
CA ARG A 230 -10.64 -0.46 12.73
C ARG A 230 -11.68 -0.07 13.78
N ASN A 231 -12.85 -0.70 13.75
CA ASN A 231 -13.92 -0.46 14.72
C ASN A 231 -13.52 -0.90 16.14
N GLU A 232 -12.82 -2.03 16.28
CA GLU A 232 -12.30 -2.54 17.56
C GLU A 232 -11.29 -1.55 18.18
N CYS A 233 -10.36 -0.99 17.38
CA CYS A 233 -9.44 0.05 17.81
C CYS A 233 -10.17 1.34 18.22
N ALA A 234 -11.16 1.78 17.44
CA ALA A 234 -11.93 2.97 17.76
C ALA A 234 -12.71 2.83 19.08
N ALA A 235 -13.24 1.64 19.36
CA ALA A 235 -13.91 1.35 20.64
C ALA A 235 -12.92 1.35 21.81
N ALA A 236 -11.71 0.80 21.63
CA ALA A 236 -10.66 0.84 22.63
C ALA A 236 -10.20 2.28 22.92
N LEU A 237 -9.98 3.08 21.87
CA LEU A 237 -9.64 4.50 22.01
C LEU A 237 -10.71 5.25 22.82
N LYS A 238 -11.98 5.05 22.51
CA LYS A 238 -13.09 5.67 23.24
C LYS A 238 -13.10 5.29 24.71
N ALA A 239 -12.76 4.04 25.06
CA ALA A 239 -12.64 3.61 26.45
C ALA A 239 -11.50 4.34 27.18
N LEU A 240 -10.33 4.50 26.54
CA LEU A 240 -9.18 5.22 27.09
C LEU A 240 -9.44 6.72 27.26
N GLN A 241 -10.16 7.33 26.32
CA GLN A 241 -10.57 8.74 26.37
C GLN A 241 -11.50 9.09 27.56
N SER A 242 -12.02 8.09 28.28
CA SER A 242 -12.76 8.36 29.52
C SER A 242 -11.91 8.99 30.63
N GLU A 243 -10.59 8.79 30.59
CA GLU A 243 -9.65 9.32 31.59
C GLU A 243 -8.44 10.03 30.94
N LEU A 244 -8.18 9.83 29.64
CA LEU A 244 -7.03 10.39 28.94
C LEU A 244 -7.45 11.40 27.87
N ASP A 245 -6.69 12.48 27.74
CA ASP A 245 -6.86 13.48 26.68
C ASP A 245 -5.96 13.10 25.48
N ILE A 246 -6.39 12.08 24.75
CA ILE A 246 -5.73 11.55 23.56
C ILE A 246 -6.66 11.58 22.34
N GLN A 247 -6.12 11.73 21.14
CA GLN A 247 -6.88 11.74 19.90
C GLN A 247 -6.80 10.41 19.16
N ALA A 248 -5.72 9.65 19.38
CA ALA A 248 -5.45 8.38 18.72
C ALA A 248 -4.70 7.42 19.66
N LEU A 249 -4.68 6.13 19.34
CA LEU A 249 -3.89 5.13 20.08
C LEU A 249 -2.39 5.37 19.94
N GLY A 250 -1.94 5.97 18.80
CA GLY A 250 -0.55 6.34 18.56
C GLY A 250 -0.03 7.46 19.46
N ASP A 251 -0.90 8.19 20.15
CA ASP A 251 -0.49 9.21 21.14
C ASP A 251 0.08 8.59 22.43
N LEU A 252 -0.13 7.28 22.63
CA LEU A 252 0.29 6.60 23.86
C LEU A 252 1.64 5.93 23.70
N THR A 253 2.47 6.08 24.73
CA THR A 253 3.61 5.18 24.95
C THR A 253 3.14 3.82 25.47
N PRO A 254 3.93 2.74 25.33
CA PRO A 254 3.63 1.46 25.95
C PRO A 254 3.41 1.56 27.46
N GLU A 255 4.18 2.37 28.17
CA GLU A 255 4.07 2.58 29.62
C GLU A 255 2.73 3.24 30.01
N GLU A 256 2.30 4.24 29.27
CA GLU A 256 1.01 4.92 29.47
C GLU A 256 -0.15 3.97 29.18
N PHE A 257 -0.04 3.18 28.10
CA PHE A 257 -1.02 2.14 27.77
C PHE A 257 -1.14 1.11 28.90
N GLU A 258 -0.03 0.56 29.40
CA GLU A 258 -0.03 -0.41 30.48
C GLU A 258 -0.66 0.13 31.77
N ALA A 259 -0.46 1.42 32.08
CA ALA A 259 -1.07 2.09 33.22
C ALA A 259 -2.61 2.22 33.12
N HIS A 260 -3.16 2.33 31.91
CA HIS A 260 -4.57 2.65 31.67
C HIS A 260 -5.35 1.54 30.95
N LYS A 261 -4.70 0.45 30.53
CA LYS A 261 -5.34 -0.65 29.78
C LYS A 261 -6.56 -1.28 30.46
N SER A 262 -6.65 -1.17 31.80
CA SER A 262 -7.79 -1.66 32.58
C SER A 262 -9.12 -0.92 32.29
N LEU A 263 -9.07 0.24 31.61
CA LEU A 263 -10.25 0.97 31.13
C LEU A 263 -10.94 0.21 29.99
N ILE A 264 -10.18 -0.52 29.17
CA ILE A 264 -10.71 -1.35 28.09
C ILE A 264 -11.17 -2.68 28.70
N LYS A 265 -12.49 -2.93 28.69
CA LYS A 265 -13.10 -4.12 29.32
C LYS A 265 -13.21 -5.32 28.40
N ASP A 266 -13.25 -5.09 27.10
CA ASP A 266 -13.30 -6.11 26.07
C ASP A 266 -11.89 -6.61 25.74
N GLU A 267 -11.66 -7.93 25.81
CA GLU A 267 -10.33 -8.51 25.59
C GLU A 267 -9.86 -8.37 24.14
N ILE A 268 -10.78 -8.41 23.17
CA ILE A 268 -10.43 -8.24 21.75
C ILE A 268 -9.98 -6.80 21.53
N GLN A 269 -10.75 -5.82 21.98
CA GLN A 269 -10.39 -4.40 21.88
C GLN A 269 -9.06 -4.09 22.58
N LEU A 270 -8.83 -4.73 23.73
CA LEU A 270 -7.57 -4.61 24.48
C LEU A 270 -6.37 -5.13 23.65
N GLN A 271 -6.50 -6.30 23.02
CA GLN A 271 -5.46 -6.86 22.16
C GLN A 271 -5.19 -5.96 20.94
N ARG A 272 -6.24 -5.44 20.27
CA ARG A 272 -6.08 -4.52 19.12
C ARG A 272 -5.36 -3.23 19.53
N ALA A 273 -5.77 -2.61 20.64
CA ALA A 273 -5.10 -1.41 21.16
C ALA A 273 -3.65 -1.69 21.55
N LYS A 274 -3.38 -2.83 22.21
CA LYS A 274 -2.02 -3.27 22.51
C LYS A 274 -1.15 -3.33 21.25
N HIS A 275 -1.64 -4.00 20.20
CA HIS A 275 -0.91 -4.03 18.93
C HIS A 275 -0.61 -2.61 18.43
N ALA A 276 -1.63 -1.75 18.31
CA ALA A 276 -1.48 -0.40 17.75
C ALA A 276 -0.41 0.43 18.49
N VAL A 277 -0.44 0.43 19.83
CA VAL A 277 0.53 1.17 20.66
C VAL A 277 1.92 0.59 20.56
N TYR A 278 2.06 -0.73 20.70
CA TYR A 278 3.37 -1.37 20.67
C TYR A 278 3.98 -1.41 19.27
N GLU A 279 3.16 -1.52 18.21
CA GLU A 279 3.64 -1.47 16.83
C GLU A 279 4.12 -0.07 16.47
N ASN A 280 3.46 0.98 16.96
CA ASN A 280 3.93 2.34 16.82
C ASN A 280 5.34 2.50 17.42
N GLN A 281 5.57 2.03 18.65
CA GLN A 281 6.89 2.08 19.28
C GLN A 281 7.92 1.22 18.52
N ARG A 282 7.55 -0.01 18.09
CA ARG A 282 8.43 -0.86 17.28
C ARG A 282 8.87 -0.20 16.00
N THR A 283 7.98 0.57 15.38
CA THR A 283 8.30 1.30 14.14
C THR A 283 9.36 2.37 14.39
N ILE A 284 9.22 3.14 15.45
CA ILE A 284 10.21 4.16 15.88
C ILE A 284 11.58 3.50 16.16
N ASP A 285 11.56 2.40 16.90
CA ASP A 285 12.78 1.66 17.24
C ASP A 285 13.45 1.06 16.01
N ALA A 286 12.66 0.53 15.06
CA ALA A 286 13.14 -0.06 13.82
C ALA A 286 13.81 0.99 12.91
N VAL A 287 13.24 2.17 12.79
CA VAL A 287 13.87 3.29 12.05
C VAL A 287 15.17 3.69 12.68
N THR A 288 15.22 3.74 14.03
CA THR A 288 16.45 4.05 14.79
C THR A 288 17.53 3.01 14.53
N ALA A 289 17.19 1.71 14.57
CA ALA A 289 18.11 0.62 14.28
C ALA A 289 18.65 0.70 12.84
N LEU A 290 17.76 0.92 11.85
CA LEU A 290 18.15 1.01 10.45
C LEU A 290 19.08 2.21 10.19
N LYS A 291 18.80 3.39 10.76
CA LYS A 291 19.65 4.57 10.66
C LYS A 291 21.04 4.37 11.30
N ALA A 292 21.13 3.50 12.32
CA ALA A 292 22.39 3.11 12.93
C ALA A 292 23.14 2.03 12.14
N GLY A 293 22.56 1.50 11.05
CA GLY A 293 23.12 0.39 10.27
C GLY A 293 22.93 -0.98 10.94
N ASP A 294 22.12 -1.08 12.00
CA ASP A 294 21.83 -2.34 12.71
C ASP A 294 20.65 -3.07 12.06
N ILE A 295 20.91 -3.68 10.91
CA ILE A 295 19.90 -4.43 10.16
C ILE A 295 19.47 -5.72 10.88
N GLU A 296 20.29 -6.25 11.81
CA GLU A 296 19.90 -7.43 12.61
C GLU A 296 18.83 -7.08 13.65
N SER A 297 18.99 -5.95 14.36
CA SER A 297 17.95 -5.45 15.27
C SER A 297 16.69 -5.05 14.51
N PHE A 298 16.82 -4.43 13.33
CA PHE A 298 15.69 -4.14 12.46
C PHE A 298 14.90 -5.41 12.10
N GLY A 299 15.60 -6.48 11.67
CA GLY A 299 14.96 -7.76 11.35
C GLY A 299 14.25 -8.41 12.55
N LYS A 300 14.82 -8.31 13.76
CA LYS A 300 14.17 -8.81 14.99
C LYS A 300 12.88 -8.05 15.30
N LEU A 301 12.85 -6.74 15.08
CA LEU A 301 11.63 -5.92 15.25
C LEU A 301 10.57 -6.29 14.22
N MET A 302 10.94 -6.58 12.98
CA MET A 302 10.02 -7.14 11.99
C MET A 302 9.38 -8.46 12.45
N ASN A 303 10.18 -9.38 13.05
CA ASN A 303 9.67 -10.64 13.57
C ASN A 303 8.68 -10.42 14.72
N GLN A 304 8.98 -9.49 15.62
CA GLN A 304 8.07 -9.11 16.72
C GLN A 304 6.76 -8.49 16.20
N SER A 305 6.85 -7.69 15.13
CA SER A 305 5.69 -7.15 14.44
C SER A 305 4.78 -8.27 13.92
N HIS A 306 5.34 -9.30 13.27
CA HIS A 306 4.54 -10.44 12.80
C HIS A 306 3.83 -11.17 13.94
N ILE A 307 4.54 -11.44 15.03
CA ILE A 307 3.96 -12.08 16.21
C ILE A 307 2.75 -11.28 16.73
N SER A 308 2.89 -9.96 16.84
CA SER A 308 1.82 -9.08 17.29
C SER A 308 0.65 -9.01 16.29
N LEU A 309 0.92 -9.00 14.99
CA LEU A 309 -0.10 -9.06 13.93
C LEU A 309 -0.89 -10.37 13.97
N ARG A 310 -0.22 -11.48 14.27
CA ARG A 310 -0.85 -12.80 14.41
C ARG A 310 -1.63 -12.92 15.73
N ASP A 311 -0.99 -12.63 16.87
CA ASP A 311 -1.49 -12.99 18.20
C ASP A 311 -2.35 -11.89 18.84
N ASP A 312 -2.01 -10.61 18.65
CA ASP A 312 -2.72 -9.46 19.20
C ASP A 312 -3.73 -8.87 18.20
N TYR A 313 -3.36 -8.76 16.92
CA TYR A 313 -4.19 -8.10 15.91
C TYR A 313 -5.06 -9.05 15.09
N ASP A 314 -4.68 -10.33 15.02
CA ASP A 314 -5.44 -11.41 14.37
C ASP A 314 -5.75 -11.08 12.89
N VAL A 315 -4.69 -10.70 12.16
CA VAL A 315 -4.72 -10.41 10.71
C VAL A 315 -3.81 -11.33 9.90
N SER A 316 -3.22 -12.35 10.52
CA SER A 316 -2.49 -13.39 9.81
C SER A 316 -3.41 -14.55 9.41
N CYS A 317 -2.86 -15.55 8.75
CA CYS A 317 -3.50 -16.82 8.46
C CYS A 317 -2.48 -17.95 8.51
N GLU A 318 -2.96 -19.19 8.58
CA GLU A 318 -2.09 -20.37 8.74
C GLU A 318 -1.01 -20.45 7.65
N GLU A 319 -1.35 -20.17 6.41
CA GLU A 319 -0.41 -20.21 5.28
C GLU A 319 0.70 -19.17 5.41
N ILE A 320 0.35 -17.95 5.81
CA ILE A 320 1.32 -16.88 6.06
C ILE A 320 2.23 -17.22 7.24
N ASP A 321 1.66 -17.73 8.33
CA ASP A 321 2.42 -18.12 9.53
C ASP A 321 3.43 -19.23 9.20
N ILE A 322 3.03 -20.23 8.39
CA ILE A 322 3.95 -21.27 7.92
C ILE A 322 5.09 -20.69 7.10
N LEU A 323 4.81 -19.76 6.19
CA LEU A 323 5.84 -19.09 5.38
C LEU A 323 6.84 -18.33 6.24
N VAL A 324 6.35 -17.56 7.21
CA VAL A 324 7.18 -16.75 8.10
C VAL A 324 7.97 -17.63 9.08
N ASP A 325 7.33 -18.61 9.70
CA ASP A 325 7.99 -19.56 10.61
C ASP A 325 9.11 -20.35 9.93
N LEU A 326 8.95 -20.66 8.66
CA LEU A 326 9.99 -21.31 7.87
C LEU A 326 11.10 -20.31 7.50
N ALA A 327 10.73 -19.11 7.08
CA ALA A 327 11.69 -18.07 6.75
C ALA A 327 12.66 -17.78 7.91
N TRP A 328 12.15 -17.69 9.13
CA TRP A 328 12.99 -17.47 10.35
C TRP A 328 14.01 -18.58 10.61
N LYS A 329 13.82 -19.78 10.07
CA LYS A 329 14.74 -20.93 10.22
C LYS A 329 15.83 -20.97 9.16
N ILE A 330 15.70 -20.19 8.10
CA ILE A 330 16.67 -20.16 7.01
C ILE A 330 17.85 -19.28 7.40
N PRO A 331 19.10 -19.81 7.41
CA PRO A 331 20.28 -19.01 7.68
C PRO A 331 20.39 -17.83 6.70
N GLY A 332 20.64 -16.63 7.23
CA GLY A 332 20.75 -15.41 6.44
C GLY A 332 19.43 -14.65 6.26
N VAL A 333 18.28 -15.16 6.73
CA VAL A 333 17.07 -14.37 6.91
C VAL A 333 17.20 -13.56 8.19
N LEU A 334 17.17 -12.24 8.08
CA LEU A 334 17.30 -11.32 9.21
C LEU A 334 15.96 -11.03 9.87
N GLY A 335 14.88 -10.96 9.06
CA GLY A 335 13.52 -10.77 9.51
C GLY A 335 12.53 -11.14 8.44
N SER A 336 11.33 -11.56 8.84
CA SER A 336 10.22 -11.87 7.94
C SER A 336 8.88 -11.63 8.63
N ARG A 337 7.92 -11.05 7.91
CA ARG A 337 6.59 -10.73 8.43
C ARG A 337 5.54 -10.63 7.30
N ILE A 338 4.28 -10.77 7.68
CA ILE A 338 3.17 -10.37 6.80
C ILE A 338 3.22 -8.87 6.52
N THR A 339 2.82 -8.42 5.34
CA THR A 339 2.78 -6.99 4.96
C THR A 339 1.45 -6.63 4.30
N GLY A 340 1.02 -5.38 4.47
CA GLY A 340 -0.26 -4.87 3.99
C GLY A 340 -1.42 -5.16 4.95
N GLY A 341 -2.66 -5.15 4.44
CA GLY A 341 -3.87 -5.32 5.26
C GLY A 341 -4.04 -6.68 5.92
N GLY A 342 -3.21 -7.67 5.58
CA GLY A 342 -3.27 -9.01 6.16
C GLY A 342 -4.30 -9.94 5.51
N PHE A 343 -4.70 -10.97 6.26
CA PHE A 343 -5.65 -12.02 5.84
C PHE A 343 -5.20 -12.82 4.61
N GLY A 344 -3.88 -13.00 4.44
CA GLY A 344 -3.23 -13.59 3.27
C GLY A 344 -2.30 -12.60 2.57
N GLY A 345 -2.20 -12.68 1.24
CA GLY A 345 -1.36 -11.80 0.44
C GLY A 345 0.13 -12.12 0.53
N CYS A 346 0.95 -11.14 0.94
CA CYS A 346 2.39 -11.26 0.92
C CYS A 346 3.06 -11.23 2.29
N THR A 347 4.25 -11.86 2.34
CA THR A 347 5.25 -11.57 3.36
C THR A 347 6.36 -10.70 2.79
N VAL A 348 7.01 -9.91 3.64
CA VAL A 348 8.25 -9.19 3.35
C VAL A 348 9.36 -9.75 4.21
N SER A 349 10.48 -10.08 3.59
CA SER A 349 11.66 -10.65 4.25
C SER A 349 12.91 -9.87 3.91
N ILE A 350 13.79 -9.66 4.90
CA ILE A 350 15.14 -9.16 4.67
C ILE A 350 16.07 -10.36 4.66
N VAL A 351 16.70 -10.62 3.51
CA VAL A 351 17.48 -11.83 3.26
C VAL A 351 18.89 -11.45 2.81
N LYS A 352 19.92 -12.01 3.41
CA LYS A 352 21.33 -11.83 2.97
C LYS A 352 21.47 -12.29 1.52
N ASN A 353 22.27 -11.57 0.72
CA ASN A 353 22.42 -11.81 -0.71
C ASN A 353 22.76 -13.28 -1.03
N GLU A 354 23.67 -13.87 -0.26
CA GLU A 354 24.11 -15.26 -0.42
C GLU A 354 23.02 -16.30 -0.08
N SER A 355 21.96 -15.89 0.59
CA SER A 355 20.89 -16.78 1.05
C SER A 355 19.59 -16.65 0.23
N VAL A 356 19.51 -15.72 -0.73
CA VAL A 356 18.28 -15.46 -1.49
C VAL A 356 17.83 -16.70 -2.28
N ASP A 357 18.75 -17.37 -2.97
CA ASP A 357 18.41 -18.57 -3.77
C ASP A 357 17.93 -19.71 -2.87
N THR A 358 18.62 -19.94 -1.72
CA THR A 358 18.21 -20.93 -0.73
C THR A 358 16.84 -20.60 -0.11
N PHE A 359 16.58 -19.32 0.13
CA PHE A 359 15.28 -18.85 0.63
C PHE A 359 14.17 -19.20 -0.36
N ILE A 360 14.33 -18.81 -1.63
CA ILE A 360 13.34 -19.05 -2.70
C ILE A 360 13.12 -20.55 -2.87
N GLU A 361 14.17 -21.36 -2.92
CA GLU A 361 14.05 -22.80 -3.09
C GLU A 361 13.35 -23.47 -1.90
N THR A 362 13.73 -23.09 -0.66
CA THR A 362 13.17 -23.69 0.56
C THR A 362 11.69 -23.35 0.71
N ILE A 363 11.32 -22.09 0.52
CA ILE A 363 9.91 -21.63 0.63
C ILE A 363 9.09 -22.16 -0.54
N GLY A 364 9.63 -22.15 -1.77
CA GLY A 364 8.93 -22.58 -2.98
C GLY A 364 8.57 -24.09 -3.02
N ASN A 365 9.31 -24.92 -2.25
CA ASN A 365 9.05 -26.36 -2.15
C ASN A 365 8.05 -26.76 -1.06
N LEU A 366 7.34 -25.80 -0.47
CA LEU A 366 6.32 -26.08 0.58
C LEU A 366 5.08 -26.74 0.02
N GLU A 367 4.97 -28.08 0.15
CA GLU A 367 3.77 -28.83 -0.23
C GLU A 367 2.50 -28.41 0.56
N LYS A 368 2.65 -27.93 1.80
CA LYS A 368 1.53 -27.57 2.70
C LYS A 368 0.76 -26.32 2.29
N VAL A 369 1.38 -25.40 1.58
CA VAL A 369 0.71 -24.16 1.14
C VAL A 369 -0.05 -24.41 -0.16
N GLY A 370 0.15 -25.58 -0.82
CA GLY A 370 -0.64 -26.11 -1.94
C GLY A 370 -0.61 -25.24 -3.20
N HIS A 371 0.14 -24.17 -3.19
CA HIS A 371 0.23 -23.18 -4.26
C HIS A 371 1.69 -22.84 -4.50
N GLU A 372 2.04 -22.64 -5.74
CA GLU A 372 3.34 -22.10 -6.14
C GLU A 372 3.40 -20.64 -5.68
N ALA A 373 4.04 -20.38 -4.54
CA ALA A 373 4.32 -19.03 -4.10
C ALA A 373 5.15 -18.30 -5.16
N GLU A 374 4.88 -17.02 -5.36
CA GLU A 374 5.69 -16.19 -6.25
C GLU A 374 6.62 -15.31 -5.44
N PHE A 375 7.86 -15.16 -5.93
CA PHE A 375 8.90 -14.41 -5.25
C PHE A 375 9.31 -13.20 -6.08
N TYR A 376 9.44 -12.07 -5.40
CA TYR A 376 9.88 -10.82 -5.99
C TYR A 376 11.05 -10.28 -5.19
N THR A 377 12.26 -10.33 -5.76
CA THR A 377 13.37 -9.54 -5.25
C THR A 377 13.17 -8.12 -5.77
N VAL A 378 12.98 -7.17 -4.88
CA VAL A 378 12.59 -5.81 -5.24
C VAL A 378 13.63 -4.80 -4.83
N ASP A 379 13.73 -3.74 -5.63
CA ASP A 379 14.48 -2.54 -5.32
C ASP A 379 13.51 -1.41 -4.91
N ILE A 380 14.02 -0.47 -4.14
CA ILE A 380 13.27 0.71 -3.72
C ILE A 380 13.34 1.76 -4.83
N GLY A 381 12.18 2.16 -5.32
CA GLY A 381 12.01 3.09 -6.43
C GLY A 381 11.60 4.49 -6.02
N ASP A 382 11.46 5.35 -7.03
CA ASP A 382 10.87 6.68 -6.87
C ASP A 382 9.34 6.62 -6.88
N GLY A 383 8.69 7.67 -6.40
CA GLY A 383 7.25 7.85 -6.41
C GLY A 383 6.66 8.06 -7.82
N ALA A 384 5.34 8.21 -7.85
CA ALA A 384 4.60 8.38 -9.10
C ALA A 384 5.04 9.63 -9.86
N SER A 385 5.17 9.50 -11.18
CA SER A 385 5.65 10.59 -12.04
C SER A 385 5.30 10.39 -13.52
N ARG A 386 5.40 11.49 -14.27
CA ARG A 386 5.49 11.45 -15.72
C ARG A 386 6.89 11.04 -16.13
N LEU A 387 7.02 10.20 -17.16
CA LEU A 387 8.28 9.62 -17.63
C LEU A 387 8.83 10.24 -18.95
N ASP A 388 8.12 11.17 -19.59
CA ASP A 388 8.53 11.80 -20.87
C ASP A 388 8.41 13.32 -20.86
#